data_31cf1da3b20694d30d136b604289a5c0
#
_entry.id   31cf1da3b20694d30d136b604289a5c0
#
_cell.length_a   1.000
_cell.length_b   1.000
_cell.length_c   1.000
_cell.angle_alpha   90.00
_cell.angle_beta   90.00
_cell.angle_gamma   90.00
#
_symmetry.space_group_name_H-M   'P 1'
#
loop_
_entity.id
_entity.type
_entity.pdbx_description
1 polymer ?
#
loop_
_entity_poly.entity_id
_entity_poly.type
_entity_poly.pdbx_seq_one_letter_code
_entity_poly.pdbx_strand_id
1 'polypeptide(L)'
;MKRVRCPKCDNYITFDETQYACGKSLVVQCSACGKEFGIRIGVSKLRNTQKDEVLDEQTNAQKYGSIVVIENVFHYKQVIPLCMGDNIIGRYMKNSGINCPIETRDPSIDMTHCTINVSRDKRGALIYILRDGPSYTGTFVGNDILGDRERRIITDGTLFTIGATSIVLRAAENQGE
;
A
#
# COMPACT_ATOMS: atom_id res chain seq x y z
N MET A 1 11.07 9.25 14.19
CA MET A 1 12.39 9.08 13.54
C MET A 1 12.67 7.62 13.27
N LYS A 2 12.96 7.27 12.04
CA LYS A 2 13.39 5.92 11.65
C LYS A 2 14.89 5.84 11.40
N ARG A 3 15.44 4.66 11.60
CA ARG A 3 16.84 4.37 11.31
C ARG A 3 16.94 3.39 10.15
N VAL A 4 17.82 3.68 9.22
CA VAL A 4 18.14 2.79 8.09
C VAL A 4 19.61 2.43 8.14
N ARG A 5 19.92 1.21 7.75
CA ARG A 5 21.29 0.69 7.74
C ARG A 5 21.92 0.92 6.37
N CYS A 6 23.11 1.47 6.35
CA CYS A 6 23.86 1.63 5.10
C CYS A 6 24.29 0.27 4.54
N PRO A 7 23.99 -0.05 3.27
CA PRO A 7 24.34 -1.36 2.68
C PRO A 7 25.85 -1.55 2.44
N LYS A 8 26.66 -0.50 2.59
CA LYS A 8 28.10 -0.57 2.35
C LYS A 8 28.93 -0.67 3.64
N CYS A 9 28.57 0.07 4.68
CA CYS A 9 29.38 0.17 5.90
C CYS A 9 28.61 -0.17 7.19
N ASP A 10 27.36 -0.59 7.06
CA ASP A 10 26.49 -0.99 8.17
C ASP A 10 26.17 0.13 9.20
N ASN A 11 26.59 1.35 8.98
CA ASN A 11 26.27 2.48 9.84
C ASN A 11 24.79 2.84 9.74
N TYR A 12 24.21 3.27 10.86
CA TYR A 12 22.82 3.70 10.93
C TYR A 12 22.68 5.17 10.56
N ILE A 13 21.69 5.46 9.73
CA ILE A 13 21.29 6.79 9.33
C ILE A 13 19.88 7.02 9.87
N THR A 14 19.68 8.10 10.60
CA THR A 14 18.36 8.51 11.11
C THR A 14 17.73 9.54 10.19
N PHE A 15 16.44 9.38 9.92
CA PHE A 15 15.65 10.36 9.18
C PHE A 15 14.24 10.48 9.76
N ASP A 16 13.61 11.59 9.50
CA ASP A 16 12.24 11.85 9.94
C ASP A 16 11.25 11.44 8.85
N GLU A 17 10.55 10.33 9.09
CA GLU A 17 9.58 9.79 8.15
C GLU A 17 8.30 10.63 8.03
N THR A 18 8.00 11.48 9.03
CA THR A 18 6.79 12.29 9.03
C THR A 18 6.79 13.36 7.94
N GLN A 19 7.97 13.71 7.42
CA GLN A 19 8.13 14.69 6.35
C GLN A 19 7.86 14.11 4.95
N TYR A 20 7.66 12.80 4.83
CA TYR A 20 7.55 12.13 3.54
C TYR A 20 6.25 11.32 3.45
N ALA A 21 5.60 11.39 2.29
CA ALA A 21 4.41 10.58 2.03
C ALA A 21 4.75 9.09 1.94
N CYS A 22 3.86 8.25 2.45
CA CYS A 22 3.97 6.79 2.34
C CYS A 22 4.12 6.36 0.88
N GLY A 23 5.03 5.43 0.62
CA GLY A 23 5.32 4.90 -0.72
C GLY A 23 6.33 5.70 -1.55
N LYS A 24 6.79 6.86 -1.07
CA LYS A 24 7.85 7.60 -1.77
C LYS A 24 9.23 6.95 -1.57
N SER A 25 10.03 7.00 -2.63
CA SER A 25 11.45 6.65 -2.55
C SER A 25 12.27 7.87 -2.13
N LEU A 26 13.08 7.69 -1.12
CA LEU A 26 14.01 8.70 -0.62
C LEU A 26 15.44 8.24 -0.91
N VAL A 27 16.25 9.10 -1.49
CA VAL A 27 17.69 8.86 -1.64
C VAL A 27 18.39 9.41 -0.40
N VAL A 28 19.10 8.54 0.29
CA VAL A 28 19.83 8.87 1.52
C VAL A 28 21.32 8.69 1.28
N GLN A 29 22.10 9.67 1.70
CA GLN A 29 23.55 9.59 1.65
C GLN A 29 24.10 9.20 3.03
N CYS A 30 24.95 8.19 3.06
CA CYS A 30 25.62 7.78 4.28
C CYS A 30 26.72 8.76 4.67
N SER A 31 26.63 9.34 5.86
CA SER A 31 27.62 10.28 6.38
C SER A 31 28.99 9.64 6.66
N ALA A 32 29.04 8.32 6.86
CA ALA A 32 30.27 7.62 7.19
C ALA A 32 31.08 7.17 5.96
N CYS A 33 30.42 6.75 4.88
CA CYS A 33 31.10 6.21 3.68
C CYS A 33 30.73 6.93 2.37
N GLY A 34 29.84 7.94 2.41
CA GLY A 34 29.42 8.73 1.26
C GLY A 34 28.52 7.98 0.25
N LYS A 35 28.15 6.72 0.54
CA LYS A 35 27.30 5.92 -0.35
C LYS A 35 25.87 6.48 -0.38
N GLU A 36 25.37 6.74 -1.58
CA GLU A 36 23.95 7.03 -1.80
C GLU A 36 23.19 5.75 -2.08
N PHE A 37 22.01 5.63 -1.47
CA PHE A 37 21.09 4.51 -1.70
C PHE A 37 19.64 4.93 -1.51
N GLY A 38 18.75 4.31 -2.27
CA GLY A 38 17.33 4.56 -2.17
C GLY A 38 16.67 3.75 -1.06
N ILE A 39 15.85 4.41 -0.27
CA ILE A 39 14.94 3.77 0.67
C ILE A 39 13.50 4.09 0.30
N ARG A 40 12.60 3.15 0.54
CA ARG A 40 11.18 3.35 0.31
C ARG A 40 10.48 3.53 1.64
N ILE A 41 9.76 4.64 1.79
CA ILE A 41 9.06 4.96 3.02
C ILE A 41 7.75 4.19 3.07
N GLY A 42 7.54 3.43 4.15
CA GLY A 42 6.30 2.69 4.39
C GLY A 42 6.17 1.35 3.69
N VAL A 43 7.19 0.89 2.96
CA VAL A 43 7.23 -0.46 2.36
C VAL A 43 8.60 -1.08 2.63
N SER A 44 8.79 -1.63 3.81
CA SER A 44 10.02 -2.36 4.12
C SER A 44 9.99 -3.75 3.51
N LYS A 45 10.71 -3.94 2.40
CA LYS A 45 11.22 -5.25 2.01
C LYS A 45 12.72 -5.31 2.27
N LEU A 46 13.13 -5.45 3.52
CA LEU A 46 14.46 -5.93 3.87
C LEU A 46 14.33 -7.36 4.40
N ARG A 47 14.88 -8.29 3.63
CA ARG A 47 15.10 -9.66 4.10
C ARG A 47 16.04 -9.62 5.32
N ASN A 48 15.60 -10.25 6.39
CA ASN A 48 16.31 -10.56 7.63
C ASN A 48 16.32 -9.49 8.72
N THR A 49 15.18 -9.36 9.38
CA THR A 49 15.03 -9.41 10.84
C THR A 49 13.55 -9.52 11.15
N GLN A 50 13.11 -10.73 11.43
CA GLN A 50 11.68 -11.13 11.49
C GLN A 50 10.88 -10.54 12.67
N LYS A 51 11.40 -9.59 13.43
CA LYS A 51 10.68 -9.08 14.62
C LYS A 51 10.17 -7.64 14.54
N ASP A 52 10.80 -6.76 13.76
CA ASP A 52 10.40 -5.34 13.74
C ASP A 52 9.47 -4.99 12.56
N GLU A 53 9.53 -5.75 11.47
CA GLU A 53 8.72 -5.50 10.27
C GLU A 53 7.25 -5.88 10.44
N VAL A 54 6.98 -6.93 11.21
CA VAL A 54 5.61 -7.40 11.50
C VAL A 54 4.84 -6.41 12.36
N LEU A 55 5.53 -5.63 13.20
CA LEU A 55 4.90 -4.64 14.08
C LEU A 55 4.44 -3.38 13.31
N ASP A 56 5.23 -2.91 12.32
CA ASP A 56 4.87 -1.72 11.55
C ASP A 56 3.72 -1.97 10.57
N GLU A 57 3.69 -3.12 9.91
CA GLU A 57 2.59 -3.51 9.03
C GLU A 57 1.30 -3.78 9.81
N GLN A 58 1.39 -4.45 10.94
CA GLN A 58 0.26 -4.66 11.84
C GLN A 58 -0.27 -3.36 12.43
N THR A 59 0.61 -2.44 12.79
CA THR A 59 0.23 -1.11 13.31
C THR A 59 -0.47 -0.27 12.26
N ASN A 60 -0.03 -0.30 11.00
CA ASN A 60 -0.68 0.43 9.92
C ASN A 60 -2.02 -0.19 9.53
N ALA A 61 -2.12 -1.51 9.49
CA ALA A 61 -3.38 -2.20 9.24
C ALA A 61 -4.42 -1.90 10.35
N GLN A 62 -3.99 -1.85 11.60
CA GLN A 62 -4.85 -1.44 12.72
C GLN A 62 -5.26 0.03 12.64
N LYS A 63 -4.38 0.89 12.18
CA LYS A 63 -4.58 2.34 12.17
C LYS A 63 -5.37 2.85 10.97
N TYR A 64 -5.18 2.27 9.80
CA TYR A 64 -5.76 2.75 8.54
C TYR A 64 -6.52 1.68 7.75
N GLY A 65 -6.56 0.46 8.25
CA GLY A 65 -7.15 -0.67 7.56
C GLY A 65 -6.18 -1.37 6.61
N SER A 66 -6.70 -2.37 5.93
CA SER A 66 -5.95 -3.19 4.98
C SER A 66 -6.84 -3.67 3.84
N ILE A 67 -6.22 -4.16 2.79
CA ILE A 67 -6.90 -4.93 1.75
C ILE A 67 -6.47 -6.38 1.82
N VAL A 68 -7.43 -7.28 1.64
CA VAL A 68 -7.19 -8.72 1.55
C VAL A 68 -7.34 -9.14 0.10
N VAL A 69 -6.24 -9.51 -0.52
CA VAL A 69 -6.21 -10.08 -1.87
C VAL A 69 -6.53 -11.57 -1.77
N ILE A 70 -7.65 -11.97 -2.35
CA ILE A 70 -8.11 -13.36 -2.29
C ILE A 70 -7.25 -14.23 -3.19
N GLU A 71 -6.83 -15.39 -2.70
CA GLU A 71 -6.07 -16.35 -3.47
C GLU A 71 -6.82 -16.83 -4.72
N ASN A 72 -6.07 -17.05 -5.78
CA ASN A 72 -6.56 -17.64 -7.03
C ASN A 72 -5.44 -18.42 -7.72
N VAL A 73 -5.65 -18.80 -9.00
CA VAL A 73 -4.65 -19.55 -9.78
C VAL A 73 -3.35 -18.78 -10.05
N PHE A 74 -3.33 -17.46 -9.85
CA PHE A 74 -2.18 -16.60 -10.16
C PHE A 74 -1.36 -16.21 -8.94
N HIS A 75 -1.92 -16.32 -7.72
CA HIS A 75 -1.24 -15.87 -6.49
C HIS A 75 -1.89 -16.44 -5.23
N TYR A 76 -1.12 -16.39 -4.14
CA TYR A 76 -1.59 -16.68 -2.79
C TYR A 76 -2.34 -15.50 -2.19
N LYS A 77 -3.09 -15.75 -1.13
CA LYS A 77 -3.71 -14.72 -0.30
C LYS A 77 -2.66 -13.74 0.20
N GLN A 78 -2.95 -12.45 0.08
CA GLN A 78 -2.09 -11.37 0.57
C GLN A 78 -2.92 -10.41 1.39
N VAL A 79 -2.33 -9.88 2.46
CA VAL A 79 -2.89 -8.81 3.26
C VAL A 79 -1.95 -7.61 3.14
N ILE A 80 -2.46 -6.51 2.59
CA ILE A 80 -1.68 -5.31 2.32
C ILE A 80 -2.22 -4.17 3.18
N PRO A 81 -1.42 -3.62 4.11
CA PRO A 81 -1.86 -2.50 4.93
C PRO A 81 -2.02 -1.23 4.11
N LEU A 82 -2.99 -0.42 4.47
CA LEU A 82 -3.23 0.89 3.87
C LEU A 82 -2.53 1.99 4.66
N CYS A 83 -2.27 3.09 3.97
CA CYS A 83 -1.74 4.32 4.56
C CYS A 83 -2.75 5.46 4.39
N MET A 84 -2.60 6.52 5.18
CA MET A 84 -3.33 7.76 4.94
C MET A 84 -3.00 8.34 3.55
N GLY A 85 -4.00 8.81 2.84
CA GLY A 85 -3.87 9.34 1.49
C GLY A 85 -4.07 8.27 0.41
N ASP A 86 -3.44 8.46 -0.73
CA ASP A 86 -3.61 7.58 -1.90
C ASP A 86 -2.81 6.28 -1.77
N ASN A 87 -3.50 5.16 -1.86
CA ASN A 87 -2.95 3.82 -1.92
C ASN A 87 -3.13 3.28 -3.32
N ILE A 88 -2.06 3.25 -4.09
CA ILE A 88 -2.06 2.79 -5.48
C ILE A 88 -1.88 1.28 -5.51
N ILE A 89 -2.89 0.59 -6.02
CA ILE A 89 -2.95 -0.87 -6.10
C ILE A 89 -2.66 -1.29 -7.53
N GLY A 90 -1.80 -2.26 -7.68
CA GLY A 90 -1.46 -2.81 -8.98
C GLY A 90 -0.55 -4.02 -8.89
N ARG A 91 -0.22 -4.59 -10.04
CA ARG A 91 0.69 -5.72 -10.13
C ARG A 91 2.10 -5.30 -9.72
N TYR A 92 2.72 -6.10 -8.85
CA TYR A 92 4.10 -5.89 -8.46
C TYR A 92 5.04 -5.90 -9.67
N MET A 93 5.83 -4.87 -9.79
CA MET A 93 6.97 -4.82 -10.69
C MET A 93 8.14 -4.17 -9.98
N LYS A 94 9.33 -4.68 -10.24
CA LYS A 94 10.56 -4.11 -9.69
C LYS A 94 10.68 -2.63 -10.10
N ASN A 95 10.91 -1.77 -9.13
CA ASN A 95 10.99 -0.32 -9.29
C ASN A 95 9.66 0.39 -9.66
N SER A 96 8.52 -0.30 -9.56
CA SER A 96 7.23 0.40 -9.62
C SER A 96 7.07 1.32 -8.40
N GLY A 97 6.60 2.53 -8.60
CA GLY A 97 6.40 3.53 -7.53
C GLY A 97 5.14 3.31 -6.68
N ILE A 98 4.45 2.17 -6.81
CA ILE A 98 3.20 1.90 -6.11
C ILE A 98 3.43 1.45 -4.66
N ASN A 99 2.53 1.84 -3.78
CA ASN A 99 2.61 1.53 -2.35
C ASN A 99 1.80 0.30 -1.91
N CYS A 100 0.90 -0.19 -2.77
CA CYS A 100 0.12 -1.41 -2.54
C CYS A 100 0.33 -2.42 -3.68
N PRO A 101 1.54 -2.98 -3.86
CA PRO A 101 1.81 -3.94 -4.92
C PRO A 101 1.22 -5.31 -4.60
N ILE A 102 0.56 -5.93 -5.58
CA ILE A 102 0.08 -7.32 -5.51
C ILE A 102 1.10 -8.22 -6.20
N GLU A 103 1.61 -9.19 -5.50
CA GLU A 103 2.47 -10.23 -6.07
C GLU A 103 1.59 -11.24 -6.81
N THR A 104 1.51 -11.10 -8.12
CA THR A 104 0.63 -11.94 -8.95
C THR A 104 1.22 -12.14 -10.34
N ARG A 105 0.81 -13.24 -10.98
CA ARG A 105 1.07 -13.51 -12.40
C ARG A 105 -0.10 -13.15 -13.29
N ASP A 106 -1.17 -12.57 -12.75
CA ASP A 106 -2.33 -12.16 -13.49
C ASP A 106 -2.01 -11.03 -14.47
N PRO A 107 -2.03 -11.28 -15.79
CA PRO A 107 -1.71 -10.25 -16.78
C PRO A 107 -2.79 -9.20 -16.95
N SER A 108 -4.00 -9.43 -16.42
CA SER A 108 -5.13 -8.51 -16.49
C SER A 108 -5.09 -7.41 -15.42
N ILE A 109 -4.14 -7.48 -14.49
CA ILE A 109 -3.90 -6.42 -13.51
C ILE A 109 -2.78 -5.50 -14.03
N ASP A 110 -3.10 -4.23 -14.18
CA ASP A 110 -2.12 -3.20 -14.54
C ASP A 110 -1.18 -2.88 -13.38
N MET A 111 -0.04 -2.29 -13.67
CA MET A 111 0.93 -1.85 -12.65
C MET A 111 0.37 -0.75 -11.74
N THR A 112 -0.55 0.06 -12.25
CA THR A 112 -1.33 1.07 -11.51
C THR A 112 -2.79 0.90 -11.88
N HIS A 113 -3.46 -0.06 -11.24
CA HIS A 113 -4.80 -0.48 -11.64
C HIS A 113 -5.90 0.40 -11.03
N CYS A 114 -5.87 0.54 -9.74
CA CYS A 114 -6.84 1.35 -8.99
C CYS A 114 -6.19 2.02 -7.78
N THR A 115 -6.92 2.93 -7.18
CA THR A 115 -6.45 3.68 -6.01
C THR A 115 -7.52 3.71 -4.94
N ILE A 116 -7.13 3.45 -3.69
CA ILE A 116 -7.96 3.71 -2.51
C ILE A 116 -7.39 4.93 -1.80
N ASN A 117 -8.16 6.01 -1.74
CA ASN A 117 -7.84 7.16 -0.92
C ASN A 117 -8.40 6.95 0.49
N VAL A 118 -7.52 7.01 1.48
CA VAL A 118 -7.89 6.96 2.90
C VAL A 118 -7.81 8.36 3.46
N SER A 119 -8.92 8.86 3.94
CA SER A 119 -9.05 10.20 4.53
C SER A 119 -9.87 10.15 5.82
N ARG A 120 -9.93 11.27 6.53
CA ARG A 120 -10.81 11.42 7.70
C ARG A 120 -11.90 12.42 7.41
N ASP A 121 -13.11 12.12 7.87
CA ASP A 121 -14.20 13.07 7.85
C ASP A 121 -14.07 14.12 8.96
N LYS A 122 -15.03 15.03 9.02
CA LYS A 122 -15.08 16.09 10.05
C LYS A 122 -15.22 15.55 11.49
N ARG A 123 -15.63 14.29 11.65
CA ARG A 123 -15.76 13.60 12.93
C ARG A 123 -14.52 12.76 13.28
N GLY A 124 -13.52 12.72 12.39
CA GLY A 124 -12.31 11.92 12.55
C GLY A 124 -12.45 10.46 12.12
N ALA A 125 -13.61 10.05 11.58
CA ALA A 125 -13.82 8.70 11.05
C ALA A 125 -13.09 8.51 9.71
N LEU A 126 -12.57 7.30 9.50
CA LEU A 126 -11.89 6.96 8.25
C LEU A 126 -12.90 6.78 7.12
N ILE A 127 -12.60 7.38 5.98
CA ILE A 127 -13.34 7.23 4.73
C ILE A 127 -12.41 6.60 3.70
N TYR A 128 -12.92 5.61 2.99
CA TYR A 128 -12.22 4.90 1.92
C TYR A 128 -12.91 5.18 0.60
N ILE A 129 -12.17 5.74 -0.34
CA ILE A 129 -12.69 6.09 -1.67
C ILE A 129 -11.91 5.30 -2.72
N LEU A 130 -12.61 4.43 -3.43
CA LEU A 130 -12.05 3.64 -4.53
C LEU A 130 -12.29 4.34 -5.86
N ARG A 131 -11.26 4.37 -6.70
CA ARG A 131 -11.33 4.85 -8.08
C ARG A 131 -10.47 3.99 -9.00
N ASP A 132 -10.88 3.89 -10.26
CA ASP A 132 -10.08 3.26 -11.31
C ASP A 132 -8.89 4.14 -11.68
N GLY A 133 -7.80 3.54 -12.18
CA GLY A 133 -6.51 4.17 -12.31
C GLY A 133 -6.12 5.08 -13.46
N PRO A 134 -6.62 5.13 -14.69
CA PRO A 134 -7.44 4.23 -15.50
C PRO A 134 -6.75 2.89 -15.80
N SER A 135 -7.49 1.82 -15.68
CA SER A 135 -7.00 0.47 -15.98
C SER A 135 -7.52 -0.04 -17.32
N TYR A 136 -6.84 -1.06 -17.85
CA TYR A 136 -7.26 -1.67 -19.10
C TYR A 136 -8.53 -2.51 -18.97
N THR A 137 -8.67 -3.26 -17.85
CA THR A 137 -9.82 -4.15 -17.63
C THR A 137 -10.90 -3.56 -16.75
N GLY A 138 -10.66 -2.41 -16.12
CA GLY A 138 -11.61 -1.75 -15.23
C GLY A 138 -11.54 -2.26 -13.78
N THR A 139 -12.17 -1.51 -12.89
CA THR A 139 -12.34 -1.85 -11.48
C THR A 139 -13.82 -2.06 -11.22
N PHE A 140 -14.18 -3.19 -10.64
CA PHE A 140 -15.57 -3.57 -10.39
C PHE A 140 -15.85 -3.58 -8.87
N VAL A 141 -16.97 -3.00 -8.46
CA VAL A 141 -17.52 -3.15 -7.11
C VAL A 141 -18.79 -3.98 -7.21
N GLY A 142 -18.74 -5.22 -6.72
CA GLY A 142 -19.79 -6.18 -7.01
C GLY A 142 -19.90 -6.44 -8.52
N ASN A 143 -21.04 -6.12 -9.11
CA ASN A 143 -21.29 -6.25 -10.55
C ASN A 143 -21.15 -4.91 -11.32
N ASP A 144 -20.84 -3.83 -10.62
CA ASP A 144 -20.77 -2.50 -11.22
C ASP A 144 -19.33 -2.12 -11.56
N ILE A 145 -19.09 -1.76 -12.81
CA ILE A 145 -17.81 -1.18 -13.21
C ILE A 145 -17.75 0.30 -12.81
N LEU A 146 -16.62 0.73 -12.26
CA LEU A 146 -16.39 2.14 -11.98
C LEU A 146 -16.21 2.93 -13.29
N GLY A 147 -16.90 4.06 -13.40
CA GLY A 147 -16.75 4.98 -14.52
C GLY A 147 -15.44 5.75 -14.47
N ASP A 148 -15.09 6.37 -15.61
CA ASP A 148 -13.96 7.30 -15.68
C ASP A 148 -14.16 8.44 -14.68
N ARG A 149 -13.23 8.64 -13.78
CA ARG A 149 -13.30 9.65 -12.70
C ARG A 149 -14.34 9.37 -11.61
N GLU A 150 -15.02 8.24 -11.63
CA GLU A 150 -15.89 7.85 -10.53
C GLU A 150 -15.10 7.65 -9.25
N ARG A 151 -15.63 8.20 -8.16
CA ARG A 151 -15.11 8.02 -6.81
C ARG A 151 -16.16 7.34 -5.98
N ARG A 152 -15.94 6.08 -5.64
CA ARG A 152 -16.89 5.29 -4.86
C ARG A 152 -16.42 5.13 -3.44
N ILE A 153 -17.28 5.55 -2.50
CA ILE A 153 -17.05 5.27 -1.08
C ILE A 153 -17.29 3.79 -0.84
N ILE A 154 -16.31 3.13 -0.25
CA ILE A 154 -16.36 1.73 0.14
C ILE A 154 -16.23 1.60 1.65
N THR A 155 -16.79 0.52 2.18
CA THR A 155 -16.84 0.26 3.63
C THR A 155 -16.21 -1.06 3.97
N ASP A 156 -16.11 -1.36 5.26
CA ASP A 156 -15.60 -2.66 5.71
C ASP A 156 -16.34 -3.83 5.05
N GLY A 157 -15.59 -4.81 4.58
CA GLY A 157 -16.13 -5.98 3.91
C GLY A 157 -16.52 -5.77 2.44
N THR A 158 -16.36 -4.57 1.88
CA THR A 158 -16.63 -4.34 0.45
C THR A 158 -15.69 -5.17 -0.41
N LEU A 159 -16.27 -5.96 -1.30
CA LEU A 159 -15.56 -6.73 -2.33
C LEU A 159 -15.46 -5.91 -3.61
N PHE A 160 -14.26 -5.77 -4.14
CA PHE A 160 -14.03 -5.22 -5.47
C PHE A 160 -13.10 -6.12 -6.26
N THR A 161 -13.18 -6.06 -7.57
CA THR A 161 -12.44 -6.94 -8.49
C THR A 161 -11.63 -6.11 -9.48
N ILE A 162 -10.37 -6.49 -9.62
CA ILE A 162 -9.44 -5.97 -10.64
C ILE A 162 -8.87 -7.14 -11.43
N GLY A 163 -9.01 -7.09 -12.77
CA GLY A 163 -8.67 -8.24 -13.60
C GLY A 163 -9.39 -9.50 -13.14
N ALA A 164 -8.68 -10.59 -12.91
CA ALA A 164 -9.20 -11.85 -12.38
C ALA A 164 -9.11 -11.95 -10.85
N THR A 165 -8.80 -10.87 -10.15
CA THR A 165 -8.48 -10.86 -8.72
C THR A 165 -9.54 -10.14 -7.92
N SER A 166 -10.05 -10.81 -6.89
CA SER A 166 -10.99 -10.26 -5.92
C SER A 166 -10.26 -9.75 -4.68
N ILE A 167 -10.64 -8.58 -4.22
CA ILE A 167 -10.04 -7.89 -3.08
C ILE A 167 -11.15 -7.45 -2.13
N VAL A 168 -10.91 -7.61 -0.83
CA VAL A 168 -11.84 -7.19 0.23
C VAL A 168 -11.19 -6.08 1.05
N LEU A 169 -11.91 -4.98 1.26
CA LEU A 169 -11.51 -3.96 2.20
C LEU A 169 -11.75 -4.43 3.64
N ARG A 170 -10.75 -4.29 4.48
CA ARG A 170 -10.84 -4.37 5.93
C ARG A 170 -10.55 -3.01 6.52
N ALA A 171 -11.61 -2.31 6.88
CA ALA A 171 -11.49 -1.00 7.52
C ALA A 171 -10.82 -1.14 8.89
N ALA A 172 -10.09 -0.12 9.31
CA ALA A 172 -9.61 -0.05 10.68
C ALA A 172 -10.80 0.05 11.64
N GLU A 173 -10.71 -0.62 12.78
CA GLU A 173 -11.68 -0.43 13.84
C GLU A 173 -11.67 1.04 14.26
N ASN A 174 -12.81 1.70 14.14
CA ASN A 174 -12.97 3.02 14.73
C ASN A 174 -12.83 2.87 16.23
N GLN A 175 -11.69 3.29 16.77
CA GLN A 175 -11.59 3.53 18.20
C GLN A 175 -12.44 4.76 18.50
N GLY A 176 -13.75 4.54 18.49
CA GLY A 176 -14.71 5.54 18.93
C GLY A 176 -14.91 5.39 20.42
N GLU A 177 -14.47 6.37 21.16
CA GLU A 177 -15.20 6.77 22.34
C GLU A 177 -16.40 7.61 21.95
#